data_885891b8bafdb1da0b0eeab59d501bca
#
_entry.id   885891b8bafdb1da0b0eeab59d501bca
#
_cell.length_a   1.000
_cell.length_b   1.000
_cell.length_c   1.000
_cell.angle_alpha   90.00
_cell.angle_beta   90.00
_cell.angle_gamma   90.00
#
_symmetry.space_group_name_H-M   'P 1'
#
loop_
_entity.id
_entity.type
_entity.pdbx_description
1 polymer ?
#
loop_
_entity_poly.entity_id
_entity_poly.type
_entity_poly.pdbx_seq_one_letter_code
_entity_poly.pdbx_strand_id
1 'polypeptide(L)'
;RLRPYGNSGRLALSFAAMEHYFQTEGRDWERYAWVKARPVAGDIAAGEQCLESLRPFVYRRYLDYTALDGLREMKAMIAAEVEKRELADHLKLGPGGIREIEFLVQALQLIHGGREPGLRQRSLLKAMQAMVQAGHLPGATAEKLKAAYLFLRRVENRVQMLRDEQTHSLPQDAFTRYRIARGLDYENAEALETALQFHRDIVSEEFSRLLESKRHKAKVSAYIDYWRGLPEQSSAQQLSELGFNNSDDLHQAMLNFCRHSTVQSFNEKIRSRLDHVLPLILEAAAKSVAPEAAMTRSLGLLHAIAKRTSYLALREEKPVALQRLVDVVARSAWLSERLVEHPLLLDELLDHRVAQAFPDRMQLDRLATQALAIDDTEQALTALNEMRQSLSFRIAQATLFQQQAASESAVQLAALAEVILQSVFELAKAEIQSQHGT
;
A
#
# COMPACT_ATOMS: atom_id res chain seq x y z
N ARG A 1 8.02 17.97 17.31
CA ARG A 1 7.84 18.80 16.12
C ARG A 1 8.46 18.10 14.94
N LEU A 2 7.66 17.89 13.87
CA LEU A 2 8.12 17.30 12.64
C LEU A 2 8.79 18.37 11.80
N ARG A 3 10.07 18.23 11.55
CA ARG A 3 10.85 19.05 10.62
C ARG A 3 12.01 18.24 10.04
N PRO A 4 12.46 18.53 8.83
CA PRO A 4 13.63 17.91 8.25
C PRO A 4 14.82 17.96 9.23
N TYR A 5 15.54 16.84 9.31
CA TYR A 5 16.67 16.62 10.25
C TYR A 5 16.32 16.71 11.75
N GLY A 6 15.05 16.66 12.13
CA GLY A 6 14.59 16.65 13.52
C GLY A 6 15.11 17.84 14.34
N ASN A 7 15.64 17.60 15.54
CA ASN A 7 16.09 18.66 16.44
C ASN A 7 17.31 19.46 15.93
N SER A 8 18.13 18.87 15.06
CA SER A 8 19.29 19.53 14.44
C SER A 8 18.92 20.34 13.19
N GLY A 9 17.70 20.15 12.64
CA GLY A 9 17.24 20.83 11.44
C GLY A 9 16.93 22.31 11.67
N ARG A 10 17.00 23.09 10.61
CA ARG A 10 16.61 24.52 10.61
C ARG A 10 15.11 24.68 10.84
N LEU A 11 14.69 25.77 11.47
CA LEU A 11 13.28 26.10 11.71
C LEU A 11 12.55 26.51 10.43
N ALA A 12 13.25 27.14 9.49
CA ALA A 12 12.73 27.53 8.19
C ALA A 12 13.64 26.94 7.09
N LEU A 13 13.02 26.44 6.05
CA LEU A 13 13.64 25.85 4.87
C LEU A 13 12.99 26.44 3.62
N SER A 14 13.77 26.58 2.53
CA SER A 14 13.18 26.83 1.21
C SER A 14 12.40 25.61 0.72
N PHE A 15 11.45 25.81 -0.19
CA PHE A 15 10.70 24.71 -0.80
C PHE A 15 11.63 23.69 -1.49
N ALA A 16 12.64 24.17 -2.22
CA ALA A 16 13.64 23.30 -2.87
C ALA A 16 14.44 22.46 -1.86
N ALA A 17 14.85 23.02 -0.72
CA ALA A 17 15.54 22.27 0.33
C ALA A 17 14.64 21.24 0.99
N MET A 18 13.34 21.53 1.13
CA MET A 18 12.34 20.59 1.65
C MET A 18 12.11 19.44 0.67
N GLU A 19 11.95 19.74 -0.61
CA GLU A 19 11.79 18.73 -1.66
C GLU A 19 13.01 17.82 -1.74
N HIS A 20 14.20 18.38 -1.76
CA HIS A 20 15.45 17.61 -1.75
C HIS A 20 15.53 16.66 -0.55
N TYR A 21 15.20 17.14 0.66
CA TYR A 21 15.18 16.30 1.86
C TYR A 21 14.25 15.11 1.71
N PHE A 22 13.01 15.31 1.23
CA PHE A 22 12.04 14.22 1.11
C PHE A 22 12.33 13.28 -0.05
N GLN A 23 13.09 13.70 -1.05
CA GLN A 23 13.59 12.83 -2.12
C GLN A 23 14.76 11.94 -1.67
N THR A 24 15.63 12.42 -0.77
CA THR A 24 16.87 11.73 -0.40
C THR A 24 16.85 11.10 0.98
N GLU A 25 16.29 11.79 1.98
CA GLU A 25 16.37 11.44 3.41
C GLU A 25 15.00 11.15 4.04
N GLY A 26 13.91 11.43 3.33
CA GLY A 26 12.55 11.29 3.86
C GLY A 26 12.25 9.87 4.33
N ARG A 27 11.73 9.76 5.56
CA ARG A 27 11.45 8.47 6.22
C ARG A 27 9.98 8.08 6.07
N ASP A 28 9.70 6.78 6.03
CA ASP A 28 8.32 6.27 5.85
C ASP A 28 7.34 6.78 6.92
N TRP A 29 7.76 6.94 8.18
CA TRP A 29 6.89 7.47 9.25
C TRP A 29 6.50 8.95 9.05
N GLU A 30 7.32 9.75 8.34
CA GLU A 30 7.01 11.15 8.04
C GLU A 30 5.83 11.26 7.07
N ARG A 31 5.64 10.28 6.20
CA ARG A 31 4.52 10.21 5.27
C ARG A 31 3.17 10.26 6.00
N TYR A 32 3.04 9.57 7.14
CA TYR A 32 1.83 9.61 7.97
C TYR A 32 1.47 11.02 8.43
N ALA A 33 2.47 11.84 8.75
CA ALA A 33 2.25 13.22 9.13
C ALA A 33 1.83 14.09 7.93
N TRP A 34 2.45 13.86 6.76
CA TRP A 34 2.18 14.64 5.55
C TRP A 34 0.79 14.38 4.96
N VAL A 35 0.16 13.24 5.23
CA VAL A 35 -1.26 13.00 4.87
C VAL A 35 -2.18 14.12 5.35
N LYS A 36 -1.89 14.74 6.50
CA LYS A 36 -2.69 15.81 7.10
C LYS A 36 -2.12 17.22 6.89
N ALA A 37 -0.98 17.35 6.21
CA ALA A 37 -0.31 18.63 6.00
C ALA A 37 -1.18 19.61 5.21
N ARG A 38 -1.11 20.90 5.59
CA ARG A 38 -1.73 22.02 4.88
C ARG A 38 -0.96 23.31 5.16
N PRO A 39 -0.88 24.24 4.23
CA PRO A 39 -0.43 25.61 4.54
C PRO A 39 -1.43 26.26 5.49
N VAL A 40 -0.94 27.05 6.44
CA VAL A 40 -1.79 27.70 7.47
C VAL A 40 -1.59 29.19 7.55
N ALA A 41 -0.52 29.73 6.94
CA ALA A 41 -0.19 31.15 6.91
C ALA A 41 0.78 31.44 5.76
N GLY A 42 0.94 32.71 5.42
CA GLY A 42 1.81 33.18 4.35
C GLY A 42 1.20 32.97 2.97
N ASP A 43 2.04 32.69 1.98
CA ASP A 43 1.60 32.36 0.62
C ASP A 43 1.02 30.96 0.57
N ILE A 44 -0.30 30.88 0.68
CA ILE A 44 -1.05 29.61 0.67
C ILE A 44 -0.92 28.89 -0.68
N ALA A 45 -0.89 29.64 -1.80
CA ALA A 45 -0.80 29.06 -3.13
C ALA A 45 0.58 28.39 -3.34
N ALA A 46 1.67 29.07 -3.01
CA ALA A 46 3.01 28.49 -3.05
C ALA A 46 3.13 27.29 -2.07
N GLY A 47 2.48 27.35 -0.90
CA GLY A 47 2.42 26.24 0.04
C GLY A 47 1.69 25.02 -0.51
N GLU A 48 0.58 25.18 -1.22
CA GLU A 48 -0.14 24.08 -1.89
C GLU A 48 0.70 23.51 -3.05
N GLN A 49 1.41 24.34 -3.83
CA GLN A 49 2.36 23.85 -4.85
C GLN A 49 3.48 23.01 -4.24
N CYS A 50 4.03 23.41 -3.11
CA CYS A 50 5.03 22.62 -2.38
C CYS A 50 4.46 21.27 -1.91
N LEU A 51 3.22 21.23 -1.42
CA LEU A 51 2.57 19.96 -1.07
C LEU A 51 2.36 19.09 -2.29
N GLU A 52 2.09 19.67 -3.45
CA GLU A 52 1.94 18.95 -4.71
C GLU A 52 3.28 18.31 -5.14
N SER A 53 4.39 19.05 -5.08
CA SER A 53 5.72 18.51 -5.41
C SER A 53 6.14 17.37 -4.46
N LEU A 54 5.67 17.39 -3.20
CA LEU A 54 5.91 16.32 -2.22
C LEU A 54 4.94 15.15 -2.33
N ARG A 55 3.91 15.23 -3.17
CA ARG A 55 2.89 14.17 -3.32
C ARG A 55 3.49 12.81 -3.67
N PRO A 56 4.48 12.66 -4.59
CA PRO A 56 5.09 11.37 -4.89
C PRO A 56 5.80 10.72 -3.70
N PHE A 57 6.35 11.53 -2.77
CA PHE A 57 6.89 11.03 -1.52
C PHE A 57 5.80 10.48 -0.60
N VAL A 58 4.68 11.19 -0.44
CA VAL A 58 3.59 10.79 0.47
C VAL A 58 2.81 9.62 -0.11
N TYR A 59 2.37 9.72 -1.36
CA TYR A 59 1.50 8.74 -2.04
C TYR A 59 2.25 8.15 -3.23
N ARG A 60 2.78 6.94 -3.06
CA ARG A 60 3.47 6.24 -4.14
C ARG A 60 2.48 5.84 -5.23
N ARG A 61 2.91 5.85 -6.50
CA ARG A 61 2.06 5.50 -7.66
C ARG A 61 1.58 4.04 -7.67
N TYR A 62 2.25 3.16 -6.93
CA TYR A 62 1.94 1.74 -6.78
C TYR A 62 1.30 1.46 -5.42
N LEU A 63 0.62 0.31 -5.29
CA LEU A 63 0.07 -0.15 -4.02
C LEU A 63 1.21 -0.42 -3.03
N ASP A 64 1.33 0.46 -2.04
CA ASP A 64 2.47 0.49 -1.14
C ASP A 64 2.18 -0.20 0.19
N TYR A 65 2.26 -1.50 0.21
CA TYR A 65 2.09 -2.30 1.43
C TYR A 65 3.25 -2.16 2.43
N THR A 66 4.38 -1.52 2.06
CA THR A 66 5.42 -1.19 3.06
C THR A 66 4.93 -0.22 4.12
N ALA A 67 3.84 0.51 3.85
CA ALA A 67 3.16 1.32 4.85
C ALA A 67 2.70 0.47 6.05
N LEU A 68 2.27 -0.77 5.85
CA LEU A 68 1.90 -1.68 6.95
C LEU A 68 3.12 -2.10 7.79
N ASP A 69 4.28 -2.33 7.17
CA ASP A 69 5.51 -2.63 7.91
C ASP A 69 5.93 -1.45 8.77
N GLY A 70 5.93 -0.24 8.19
CA GLY A 70 6.19 0.98 8.94
C GLY A 70 5.19 1.17 10.11
N LEU A 71 3.94 0.76 9.92
CA LEU A 71 2.93 0.80 10.97
C LEU A 71 3.20 -0.25 12.07
N ARG A 72 3.66 -1.47 11.70
CA ARG A 72 4.08 -2.49 12.68
C ARG A 72 5.27 -2.04 13.52
N GLU A 73 6.29 -1.48 12.86
CA GLU A 73 7.46 -0.92 13.55
C GLU A 73 7.06 0.21 14.50
N MET A 74 6.18 1.10 14.05
CA MET A 74 5.69 2.22 14.86
C MET A 74 4.83 1.74 16.03
N LYS A 75 3.97 0.71 15.84
CA LYS A 75 3.21 0.08 16.93
C LYS A 75 4.15 -0.50 17.99
N ALA A 76 5.19 -1.23 17.57
CA ALA A 76 6.17 -1.80 18.49
C ALA A 76 6.90 -0.71 19.30
N MET A 77 7.32 0.39 18.66
CA MET A 77 7.94 1.52 19.34
C MET A 77 6.98 2.20 20.34
N ILE A 78 5.71 2.39 19.95
CA ILE A 78 4.70 2.98 20.85
C ILE A 78 4.42 2.05 22.02
N ALA A 79 4.28 0.75 21.80
CA ALA A 79 4.05 -0.23 22.87
C ALA A 79 5.18 -0.21 23.90
N ALA A 80 6.43 -0.20 23.44
CA ALA A 80 7.59 -0.08 24.32
C ALA A 80 7.61 1.24 25.11
N GLU A 81 7.22 2.36 24.49
CA GLU A 81 7.16 3.66 25.16
C GLU A 81 5.99 3.73 26.15
N VAL A 82 4.84 3.13 25.83
CA VAL A 82 3.67 3.02 26.71
C VAL A 82 4.01 2.21 27.96
N GLU A 83 4.69 1.08 27.78
CA GLU A 83 5.16 0.24 28.90
C GLU A 83 6.16 0.99 29.77
N LYS A 84 7.17 1.62 29.15
CA LYS A 84 8.22 2.37 29.86
C LYS A 84 7.68 3.54 30.67
N ARG A 85 6.60 4.20 30.22
CA ARG A 85 6.04 5.39 30.85
C ARG A 85 4.73 5.13 31.59
N GLU A 86 4.29 3.89 31.72
CA GLU A 86 3.02 3.51 32.36
C GLU A 86 1.80 4.27 31.79
N LEU A 87 1.76 4.40 30.46
CA LEU A 87 0.71 5.16 29.74
C LEU A 87 -0.55 4.35 29.44
N ALA A 88 -0.90 3.34 30.21
CA ALA A 88 -2.08 2.51 29.98
C ALA A 88 -3.38 3.36 29.93
N ASP A 89 -3.50 4.38 30.80
CA ASP A 89 -4.64 5.31 30.88
C ASP A 89 -4.60 6.44 29.83
N HIS A 90 -3.62 6.43 28.92
CA HIS A 90 -3.46 7.50 27.94
C HIS A 90 -4.41 7.30 26.74
N LEU A 91 -5.42 8.18 26.59
CA LEU A 91 -6.50 8.09 25.59
C LEU A 91 -6.01 8.10 24.14
N LYS A 92 -4.87 8.71 23.88
CA LYS A 92 -4.31 8.84 22.54
C LYS A 92 -3.30 7.77 22.19
N LEU A 93 -2.35 7.45 23.09
CA LEU A 93 -1.23 6.57 22.87
C LEU A 93 -1.42 5.17 23.47
N GLY A 94 -2.32 5.02 24.45
CA GLY A 94 -2.63 3.73 25.06
C GLY A 94 -3.24 2.76 24.04
N PRO A 95 -3.26 1.45 24.36
CA PRO A 95 -3.88 0.44 23.50
C PRO A 95 -5.33 0.79 23.17
N GLY A 96 -5.73 0.63 21.92
CA GLY A 96 -7.06 1.01 21.46
C GLY A 96 -7.33 2.52 21.47
N GLY A 97 -6.28 3.36 21.53
CA GLY A 97 -6.40 4.80 21.59
C GLY A 97 -6.65 5.46 20.23
N ILE A 98 -6.86 6.78 20.27
CA ILE A 98 -7.16 7.62 19.09
C ILE A 98 -6.12 7.42 17.97
N ARG A 99 -4.85 7.26 18.34
CA ARG A 99 -3.75 7.15 17.40
C ARG A 99 -3.76 5.86 16.57
N GLU A 100 -4.24 4.77 17.14
CA GLU A 100 -4.41 3.51 16.40
C GLU A 100 -5.46 3.66 15.30
N ILE A 101 -6.58 4.35 15.58
CA ILE A 101 -7.62 4.64 14.57
C ILE A 101 -7.04 5.53 13.46
N GLU A 102 -6.31 6.58 13.83
CA GLU A 102 -5.68 7.50 12.87
C GLU A 102 -4.69 6.75 11.97
N PHE A 103 -3.85 5.90 12.55
CA PHE A 103 -2.84 5.14 11.81
C PHE A 103 -3.45 4.10 10.88
N LEU A 104 -4.51 3.41 11.31
CA LEU A 104 -5.22 2.45 10.47
C LEU A 104 -5.73 3.12 9.18
N VAL A 105 -6.42 4.24 9.33
CA VAL A 105 -6.97 4.96 8.17
C VAL A 105 -5.85 5.56 7.30
N GLN A 106 -4.82 6.15 7.92
CA GLN A 106 -3.68 6.69 7.17
C GLN A 106 -2.88 5.62 6.45
N ALA A 107 -2.71 4.43 7.02
CA ALA A 107 -2.08 3.31 6.32
C ALA A 107 -2.83 2.96 5.04
N LEU A 108 -4.16 2.84 5.10
CA LEU A 108 -4.99 2.61 3.92
C LEU A 108 -4.88 3.75 2.90
N GLN A 109 -4.81 5.01 3.36
CA GLN A 109 -4.57 6.16 2.48
C GLN A 109 -3.21 6.08 1.78
N LEU A 110 -2.15 5.69 2.49
CA LEU A 110 -0.81 5.55 1.92
C LEU A 110 -0.73 4.39 0.93
N ILE A 111 -1.45 3.28 1.19
CA ILE A 111 -1.48 2.12 0.30
C ILE A 111 -2.20 2.46 -1.01
N HIS A 112 -3.37 3.09 -0.95
CA HIS A 112 -4.26 3.24 -2.10
C HIS A 112 -4.28 4.66 -2.70
N GLY A 113 -3.94 5.68 -1.91
CA GLY A 113 -4.07 7.09 -2.29
C GLY A 113 -3.20 7.53 -3.47
N GLY A 114 -2.16 6.76 -3.82
CA GLY A 114 -1.36 7.01 -5.01
C GLY A 114 -2.16 6.82 -6.29
N ARG A 115 -2.99 5.78 -6.35
CA ARG A 115 -3.84 5.42 -7.49
C ARG A 115 -5.23 6.05 -7.42
N GLU A 116 -5.72 6.34 -6.22
CA GLU A 116 -7.07 6.84 -5.96
C GLU A 116 -7.03 8.20 -5.25
N PRO A 117 -6.93 9.32 -5.99
CA PRO A 117 -6.82 10.66 -5.41
C PRO A 117 -7.98 11.03 -4.46
N GLY A 118 -9.18 10.47 -4.67
CA GLY A 118 -10.33 10.67 -3.80
C GLY A 118 -10.12 10.23 -2.35
N LEU A 119 -9.15 9.33 -2.10
CA LEU A 119 -8.80 8.86 -0.76
C LEU A 119 -7.88 9.81 0.00
N ARG A 120 -7.30 10.83 -0.64
CA ARG A 120 -6.37 11.79 -0.06
C ARG A 120 -7.09 12.85 0.79
N GLN A 121 -7.90 12.41 1.76
CA GLN A 121 -8.70 13.28 2.61
C GLN A 121 -7.93 13.65 3.88
N ARG A 122 -7.84 14.94 4.23
CA ARG A 122 -7.22 15.41 5.48
C ARG A 122 -8.07 15.05 6.72
N SER A 123 -9.39 15.06 6.57
CA SER A 123 -10.32 14.67 7.63
C SER A 123 -10.41 13.16 7.76
N LEU A 124 -10.19 12.64 8.98
CA LEU A 124 -10.28 11.20 9.26
C LEU A 124 -11.64 10.60 8.88
N LEU A 125 -12.73 11.29 9.25
CA LEU A 125 -14.08 10.79 8.98
C LEU A 125 -14.40 10.80 7.47
N LYS A 126 -13.95 11.83 6.74
CA LYS A 126 -14.09 11.86 5.27
C LYS A 126 -13.23 10.78 4.61
N ALA A 127 -12.02 10.54 5.14
CA ALA A 127 -11.15 9.45 4.67
C ALA A 127 -11.82 8.08 4.85
N MET A 128 -12.37 7.80 6.05
CA MET A 128 -13.12 6.57 6.30
C MET A 128 -14.29 6.39 5.32
N GLN A 129 -15.07 7.44 5.08
CA GLN A 129 -16.19 7.39 4.14
C GLN A 129 -15.73 7.10 2.71
N ALA A 130 -14.66 7.77 2.25
CA ALA A 130 -14.08 7.52 0.94
C ALA A 130 -13.55 6.08 0.80
N MET A 131 -12.93 5.53 1.88
CA MET A 131 -12.46 4.14 1.91
C MET A 131 -13.61 3.13 1.79
N VAL A 132 -14.75 3.40 2.43
CA VAL A 132 -15.93 2.53 2.30
C VAL A 132 -16.48 2.57 0.88
N GLN A 133 -16.59 3.76 0.29
CA GLN A 133 -17.06 3.93 -1.09
C GLN A 133 -16.14 3.25 -2.11
N ALA A 134 -14.84 3.28 -1.86
CA ALA A 134 -13.83 2.61 -2.68
C ALA A 134 -13.70 1.10 -2.40
N GLY A 135 -14.39 0.55 -1.40
CA GLY A 135 -14.33 -0.88 -1.06
C GLY A 135 -13.06 -1.33 -0.31
N HIS A 136 -12.27 -0.38 0.22
CA HIS A 136 -11.04 -0.68 0.96
C HIS A 136 -11.26 -0.87 2.47
N LEU A 137 -12.40 -0.43 2.99
CA LEU A 137 -12.80 -0.59 4.38
C LEU A 137 -14.25 -1.09 4.43
N PRO A 138 -14.56 -2.22 5.12
CA PRO A 138 -15.93 -2.67 5.30
C PRO A 138 -16.77 -1.62 6.04
N GLY A 139 -18.00 -1.38 5.58
CA GLY A 139 -18.87 -0.36 6.18
C GLY A 139 -19.12 -0.58 7.67
N ALA A 140 -19.35 -1.84 8.10
CA ALA A 140 -19.52 -2.18 9.51
C ALA A 140 -18.29 -1.84 10.37
N THR A 141 -17.08 -2.11 9.86
CA THR A 141 -15.82 -1.73 10.53
C THR A 141 -15.68 -0.21 10.60
N ALA A 142 -15.98 0.51 9.53
CA ALA A 142 -15.91 1.96 9.50
C ALA A 142 -16.84 2.61 10.54
N GLU A 143 -18.07 2.14 10.68
CA GLU A 143 -19.02 2.66 11.68
C GLU A 143 -18.55 2.37 13.12
N LYS A 144 -18.01 1.19 13.41
CA LYS A 144 -17.42 0.85 14.70
C LYS A 144 -16.25 1.78 15.05
N LEU A 145 -15.30 1.95 14.13
CA LEU A 145 -14.14 2.83 14.32
C LEU A 145 -14.53 4.30 14.46
N LYS A 146 -15.53 4.75 13.70
CA LYS A 146 -16.09 6.11 13.81
C LYS A 146 -16.73 6.36 15.17
N ALA A 147 -17.53 5.41 15.65
CA ALA A 147 -18.14 5.50 16.98
C ALA A 147 -17.07 5.57 18.07
N ALA A 148 -16.06 4.70 18.01
CA ALA A 148 -14.94 4.69 18.94
C ALA A 148 -14.14 6.01 18.87
N TYR A 149 -13.83 6.51 17.67
CA TYR A 149 -13.12 7.78 17.50
C TYR A 149 -13.87 8.95 18.12
N LEU A 150 -15.15 9.10 17.82
CA LEU A 150 -15.97 10.19 18.35
C LEU A 150 -16.11 10.11 19.90
N PHE A 151 -16.27 8.89 20.43
CA PHE A 151 -16.31 8.66 21.85
C PHE A 151 -14.99 9.06 22.53
N LEU A 152 -13.87 8.52 22.05
CA LEU A 152 -12.54 8.81 22.60
C LEU A 152 -12.20 10.31 22.54
N ARG A 153 -12.58 11.00 21.45
CA ARG A 153 -12.41 12.46 21.32
C ARG A 153 -13.28 13.24 22.31
N ARG A 154 -14.50 12.78 22.57
CA ARG A 154 -15.36 13.40 23.60
C ARG A 154 -14.77 13.24 24.99
N VAL A 155 -14.26 12.06 25.33
CA VAL A 155 -13.57 11.82 26.61
C VAL A 155 -12.33 12.70 26.73
N GLU A 156 -11.47 12.72 25.71
CA GLU A 156 -10.25 13.55 25.64
C GLU A 156 -10.58 15.03 25.86
N ASN A 157 -11.56 15.56 25.13
CA ASN A 157 -11.97 16.95 25.28
C ASN A 157 -12.46 17.25 26.68
N ARG A 158 -13.22 16.34 27.31
CA ARG A 158 -13.72 16.52 28.68
C ARG A 158 -12.58 16.53 29.70
N VAL A 159 -11.57 15.67 29.52
CA VAL A 159 -10.35 15.65 30.36
C VAL A 159 -9.59 16.97 30.24
N GLN A 160 -9.41 17.49 29.03
CA GLN A 160 -8.69 18.73 28.76
C GLN A 160 -9.42 19.97 29.32
N MET A 161 -10.77 19.99 29.22
CA MET A 161 -11.59 21.11 29.72
C MET A 161 -11.52 21.29 31.22
N LEU A 162 -11.21 20.26 32.01
CA LEU A 162 -11.26 20.34 33.46
C LEU A 162 -10.24 21.29 34.09
N ARG A 163 -9.05 21.40 33.48
CA ARG A 163 -7.95 22.23 33.98
C ARG A 163 -7.32 23.10 32.89
N ASP A 164 -7.94 23.14 31.70
CA ASP A 164 -7.39 23.82 30.52
C ASP A 164 -5.97 23.34 30.20
N GLU A 165 -5.71 22.05 30.43
CA GLU A 165 -4.43 21.42 30.23
C GLU A 165 -4.43 20.58 28.95
N GLN A 166 -3.34 20.62 28.17
CA GLN A 166 -3.15 19.76 27.02
C GLN A 166 -2.70 18.35 27.48
N THR A 167 -3.59 17.65 28.18
CA THR A 167 -3.37 16.27 28.65
C THR A 167 -4.19 15.27 27.86
N HIS A 168 -3.73 14.03 27.80
CA HIS A 168 -4.42 12.91 27.17
C HIS A 168 -4.58 11.72 28.13
N SER A 169 -4.17 11.87 29.39
CA SER A 169 -4.28 10.82 30.41
C SER A 169 -5.49 11.05 31.29
N LEU A 170 -6.20 9.98 31.61
CA LEU A 170 -7.26 10.04 32.62
C LEU A 170 -6.67 10.41 33.97
N PRO A 171 -7.33 11.28 34.75
CA PRO A 171 -6.86 11.62 36.07
C PRO A 171 -6.94 10.40 37.02
N GLN A 172 -6.05 10.34 38.00
CA GLN A 172 -6.01 9.21 38.92
C GLN A 172 -7.03 9.35 40.07
N ASP A 173 -7.44 10.57 40.42
CA ASP A 173 -8.33 10.79 41.52
C ASP A 173 -9.82 10.46 41.18
N ALA A 174 -10.50 9.77 42.10
CA ALA A 174 -11.85 9.27 41.89
C ALA A 174 -12.88 10.40 41.69
N PHE A 175 -12.71 11.54 42.39
CA PHE A 175 -13.64 12.66 42.26
C PHE A 175 -13.59 13.28 40.85
N THR A 176 -12.41 13.46 40.29
CA THR A 176 -12.27 14.02 38.95
C THR A 176 -12.76 13.01 37.90
N ARG A 177 -12.51 11.70 38.06
CA ARG A 177 -13.08 10.66 37.19
C ARG A 177 -14.62 10.69 37.22
N TYR A 178 -15.22 10.81 38.41
CA TYR A 178 -16.67 10.95 38.55
C TYR A 178 -17.22 12.20 37.83
N ARG A 179 -16.53 13.35 37.95
CA ARG A 179 -16.93 14.58 37.23
C ARG A 179 -16.87 14.44 35.72
N ILE A 180 -15.84 13.73 35.19
CA ILE A 180 -15.74 13.44 33.78
C ILE A 180 -16.90 12.55 33.34
N ALA A 181 -17.18 11.46 34.08
CA ALA A 181 -18.28 10.56 33.79
C ALA A 181 -19.62 11.29 33.74
N ARG A 182 -19.92 12.07 34.75
CA ARG A 182 -21.18 12.88 34.81
C ARG A 182 -21.27 13.88 33.67
N GLY A 183 -20.14 14.50 33.28
CA GLY A 183 -20.09 15.42 32.16
C GLY A 183 -20.21 14.76 30.78
N LEU A 184 -20.21 13.43 30.72
CA LEU A 184 -20.42 12.61 29.52
C LEU A 184 -21.71 11.78 29.59
N ASP A 185 -22.60 12.10 30.56
CA ASP A 185 -23.90 11.48 30.82
C ASP A 185 -23.81 10.02 31.33
N TYR A 186 -22.66 9.63 31.92
CA TYR A 186 -22.52 8.36 32.63
C TYR A 186 -22.90 8.50 34.12
N GLU A 187 -23.46 7.43 34.66
CA GLU A 187 -23.91 7.43 36.07
C GLU A 187 -22.75 7.56 37.05
N ASN A 188 -21.64 6.87 36.77
CA ASN A 188 -20.45 6.84 37.61
C ASN A 188 -19.18 6.62 36.79
N ALA A 189 -18.00 6.62 37.42
CA ALA A 189 -16.73 6.42 36.81
C ALA A 189 -16.59 5.01 36.18
N GLU A 190 -17.13 3.99 36.86
CA GLU A 190 -17.07 2.58 36.40
C GLU A 190 -17.84 2.38 35.09
N ALA A 191 -19.00 3.01 34.94
CA ALA A 191 -19.78 2.97 33.70
C ALA A 191 -19.03 3.64 32.56
N LEU A 192 -18.33 4.74 32.79
CA LEU A 192 -17.46 5.37 31.79
C LEU A 192 -16.27 4.50 31.45
N GLU A 193 -15.63 3.88 32.43
CA GLU A 193 -14.46 2.98 32.21
C GLU A 193 -14.87 1.75 31.42
N THR A 194 -16.02 1.16 31.69
CA THR A 194 -16.59 0.05 30.92
C THR A 194 -16.81 0.45 29.46
N ALA A 195 -17.41 1.60 29.20
CA ALA A 195 -17.62 2.12 27.86
C ALA A 195 -16.28 2.42 27.15
N LEU A 196 -15.31 2.96 27.88
CA LEU A 196 -13.98 3.25 27.36
C LEU A 196 -13.26 1.96 26.95
N GLN A 197 -13.29 0.93 27.80
CA GLN A 197 -12.68 -0.35 27.50
C GLN A 197 -13.34 -1.02 26.29
N PHE A 198 -14.66 -1.01 26.21
CA PHE A 198 -15.39 -1.53 25.04
C PHE A 198 -14.93 -0.89 23.73
N HIS A 199 -14.80 0.45 23.67
CA HIS A 199 -14.33 1.12 22.47
C HIS A 199 -12.85 0.87 22.18
N ARG A 200 -12.02 0.77 23.21
CA ARG A 200 -10.60 0.41 23.06
C ARG A 200 -10.41 -1.00 22.51
N ASP A 201 -11.18 -1.96 22.98
CA ASP A 201 -11.11 -3.35 22.51
C ASP A 201 -11.47 -3.44 21.02
N ILE A 202 -12.52 -2.75 20.58
CA ILE A 202 -12.90 -2.67 19.16
C ILE A 202 -11.73 -2.13 18.32
N VAL A 203 -11.10 -1.03 18.76
CA VAL A 203 -10.00 -0.42 18.03
C VAL A 203 -8.79 -1.35 17.96
N SER A 204 -8.41 -1.95 19.10
CA SER A 204 -7.28 -2.86 19.19
C SER A 204 -7.49 -4.12 18.33
N GLU A 205 -8.71 -4.65 18.30
CA GLU A 205 -9.06 -5.81 17.47
C GLU A 205 -8.94 -5.47 15.98
N GLU A 206 -9.57 -4.39 15.51
CA GLU A 206 -9.53 -3.99 14.10
C GLU A 206 -8.10 -3.58 13.67
N PHE A 207 -7.34 -2.93 14.55
CA PHE A 207 -5.95 -2.59 14.29
C PHE A 207 -5.06 -3.84 14.21
N SER A 208 -5.24 -4.80 15.11
CA SER A 208 -4.52 -6.07 15.07
C SER A 208 -4.87 -6.88 13.83
N ARG A 209 -6.16 -6.92 13.46
CA ARG A 209 -6.63 -7.61 12.24
C ARG A 209 -6.00 -7.04 10.95
N LEU A 210 -5.79 -5.71 10.88
CA LEU A 210 -5.09 -5.09 9.75
C LEU A 210 -3.59 -5.43 9.76
N LEU A 211 -2.97 -5.48 10.95
CA LEU A 211 -1.54 -5.73 11.10
C LEU A 211 -1.18 -7.22 11.15
N GLU A 212 -2.12 -8.08 11.51
CA GLU A 212 -1.97 -9.51 11.36
C GLU A 212 -1.83 -9.78 9.86
N SER A 213 -0.57 -9.80 9.39
CA SER A 213 -0.29 -10.64 8.26
C SER A 213 -0.87 -12.00 8.64
N LYS A 214 -1.68 -12.58 7.78
CA LYS A 214 -1.93 -14.02 7.84
C LYS A 214 -0.57 -14.68 7.59
N ARG A 215 0.31 -14.63 8.59
CA ARG A 215 1.41 -15.56 8.67
C ARG A 215 0.70 -16.91 8.61
N HIS A 216 0.59 -17.44 7.40
CA HIS A 216 0.45 -18.86 7.28
C HIS A 216 1.58 -19.35 8.18
N LYS A 217 1.21 -19.94 9.34
CA LYS A 217 2.16 -20.78 10.09
C LYS A 217 2.55 -21.81 9.07
N ALA A 218 3.59 -21.47 8.31
CA ALA A 218 4.12 -22.37 7.33
C ALA A 218 4.48 -23.60 8.14
N LYS A 219 3.73 -24.69 7.95
CA LYS A 219 4.27 -26.02 8.21
C LYS A 219 5.66 -25.93 7.60
N VAL A 220 6.71 -26.26 8.36
CA VAL A 220 8.08 -26.33 7.85
C VAL A 220 7.97 -27.09 6.54
N SER A 221 7.94 -26.37 5.41
CA SER A 221 7.68 -27.00 4.15
C SER A 221 9.03 -27.33 3.55
N ALA A 222 9.14 -28.44 2.87
CA ALA A 222 10.34 -28.84 2.17
C ALA A 222 10.86 -27.76 1.18
N TYR A 223 9.97 -26.85 0.74
CA TYR A 223 10.33 -25.67 -0.05
C TYR A 223 11.18 -24.66 0.72
N ILE A 224 10.92 -24.49 2.03
CA ILE A 224 11.72 -23.62 2.92
C ILE A 224 13.10 -24.23 3.12
N ASP A 225 13.16 -25.56 3.34
CA ASP A 225 14.42 -26.27 3.56
C ASP A 225 15.28 -26.22 2.29
N TYR A 226 14.68 -26.44 1.11
CA TYR A 226 15.37 -26.29 -0.17
C TYR A 226 15.94 -24.87 -0.34
N TRP A 227 15.14 -23.82 -0.14
CA TRP A 227 15.59 -22.43 -0.29
C TRP A 227 16.73 -22.09 0.67
N ARG A 228 16.58 -22.45 1.94
CA ARG A 228 17.60 -22.17 2.97
C ARG A 228 18.89 -22.93 2.76
N GLY A 229 18.85 -24.08 2.14
CA GLY A 229 20.05 -24.87 1.82
C GLY A 229 20.84 -24.33 0.61
N LEU A 230 20.28 -23.40 -0.16
CA LEU A 230 21.02 -22.79 -1.29
C LEU A 230 22.08 -21.79 -0.78
N PRO A 231 23.23 -21.70 -1.46
CA PRO A 231 23.64 -22.46 -2.65
C PRO A 231 24.40 -23.75 -2.35
N GLU A 232 24.68 -24.10 -1.11
CA GLU A 232 25.71 -25.11 -0.77
C GLU A 232 25.14 -26.49 -0.40
N GLN A 233 23.93 -26.56 0.18
CA GLN A 233 23.38 -27.78 0.78
C GLN A 233 22.22 -28.40 -0.02
N SER A 234 21.58 -27.61 -0.89
CA SER A 234 20.44 -28.07 -1.67
C SER A 234 20.84 -28.67 -3.01
N SER A 235 20.06 -29.64 -3.49
CA SER A 235 20.32 -30.39 -4.72
C SER A 235 19.11 -30.40 -5.66
N ALA A 236 19.35 -30.71 -6.94
CA ALA A 236 18.31 -30.90 -7.93
C ALA A 236 17.34 -32.03 -7.55
N GLN A 237 17.82 -33.07 -6.87
CA GLN A 237 16.98 -34.17 -6.40
C GLN A 237 15.84 -33.70 -5.49
N GLN A 238 16.11 -32.75 -4.59
CA GLN A 238 15.07 -32.18 -3.73
C GLN A 238 14.00 -31.44 -4.55
N LEU A 239 14.36 -30.76 -5.64
CA LEU A 239 13.38 -30.15 -6.54
C LEU A 239 12.52 -31.21 -7.26
N SER A 240 13.12 -32.33 -7.63
CA SER A 240 12.36 -33.47 -8.21
C SER A 240 11.33 -34.01 -7.20
N GLU A 241 11.71 -34.17 -5.93
CA GLU A 241 10.83 -34.58 -4.85
C GLU A 241 9.72 -33.55 -4.58
N LEU A 242 9.97 -32.28 -4.85
CA LEU A 242 9.02 -31.18 -4.73
C LEU A 242 8.07 -31.03 -5.93
N GLY A 243 8.22 -31.88 -6.97
CA GLY A 243 7.29 -31.93 -8.10
C GLY A 243 7.76 -31.20 -9.36
N PHE A 244 9.06 -30.92 -9.48
CA PHE A 244 9.65 -30.36 -10.71
C PHE A 244 10.32 -31.44 -11.55
N ASN A 245 9.91 -31.57 -12.83
CA ASN A 245 10.41 -32.62 -13.72
C ASN A 245 11.81 -32.32 -14.26
N ASN A 246 12.09 -31.06 -14.66
CA ASN A 246 13.40 -30.62 -15.10
C ASN A 246 14.16 -29.94 -13.94
N SER A 247 14.47 -30.74 -12.93
CA SER A 247 15.04 -30.26 -11.68
C SER A 247 16.48 -29.74 -11.81
N ASP A 248 17.29 -30.29 -12.74
CA ASP A 248 18.68 -29.87 -12.92
C ASP A 248 18.78 -28.44 -13.49
N ASP A 249 18.06 -28.14 -14.56
CA ASP A 249 18.04 -26.80 -15.16
C ASP A 249 17.45 -25.77 -14.19
N LEU A 250 16.39 -26.14 -13.47
CA LEU A 250 15.79 -25.27 -12.49
C LEU A 250 16.73 -25.01 -11.32
N HIS A 251 17.43 -26.04 -10.85
CA HIS A 251 18.42 -25.87 -9.78
C HIS A 251 19.56 -24.93 -10.22
N GLN A 252 20.05 -25.06 -11.45
CA GLN A 252 21.03 -24.11 -12.00
C GLN A 252 20.48 -22.68 -12.08
N ALA A 253 19.23 -22.50 -12.49
CA ALA A 253 18.60 -21.18 -12.52
C ALA A 253 18.51 -20.57 -11.11
N MET A 254 18.17 -21.37 -10.09
CA MET A 254 18.15 -20.94 -8.69
C MET A 254 19.55 -20.56 -8.17
N LEU A 255 20.58 -21.35 -8.49
CA LEU A 255 21.97 -21.04 -8.16
C LEU A 255 22.45 -19.74 -8.81
N ASN A 256 22.13 -19.56 -10.08
CA ASN A 256 22.48 -18.35 -10.83
C ASN A 256 21.79 -17.12 -10.22
N PHE A 257 20.52 -17.24 -9.82
CA PHE A 257 19.79 -16.19 -9.12
C PHE A 257 20.47 -15.83 -7.79
N CYS A 258 20.82 -16.80 -6.95
CA CYS A 258 21.50 -16.57 -5.67
C CYS A 258 22.87 -15.89 -5.86
N ARG A 259 23.62 -16.25 -6.93
CA ARG A 259 24.96 -15.71 -7.22
C ARG A 259 24.94 -14.38 -7.94
N HIS A 260 23.80 -13.92 -8.41
CA HIS A 260 23.71 -12.67 -9.15
C HIS A 260 24.11 -11.47 -8.27
N SER A 261 24.93 -10.57 -8.79
CA SER A 261 25.46 -9.41 -8.05
C SER A 261 24.38 -8.55 -7.40
N THR A 262 23.25 -8.34 -8.07
CA THR A 262 22.11 -7.60 -7.53
C THR A 262 21.53 -8.29 -6.29
N VAL A 263 21.38 -9.62 -6.31
CA VAL A 263 20.84 -10.39 -5.16
C VAL A 263 21.83 -10.38 -4.01
N GLN A 264 23.11 -10.49 -4.31
CA GLN A 264 24.19 -10.41 -3.33
C GLN A 264 24.25 -9.03 -2.63
N SER A 265 23.90 -7.96 -3.33
CA SER A 265 23.92 -6.59 -2.82
C SER A 265 22.68 -6.22 -1.98
N PHE A 266 21.71 -7.13 -1.80
CA PHE A 266 20.51 -6.85 -1.04
C PHE A 266 20.80 -6.63 0.44
N ASN A 267 20.16 -5.60 1.01
CA ASN A 267 20.20 -5.39 2.46
C ASN A 267 19.40 -6.48 3.20
N GLU A 268 19.62 -6.59 4.50
CA GLU A 268 19.00 -7.59 5.37
C GLU A 268 17.46 -7.60 5.27
N LYS A 269 16.83 -6.44 5.14
CA LYS A 269 15.37 -6.30 5.00
C LYS A 269 14.84 -6.95 3.71
N ILE A 270 15.55 -6.77 2.59
CA ILE A 270 15.18 -7.39 1.31
C ILE A 270 15.43 -8.90 1.35
N ARG A 271 16.55 -9.34 1.93
CA ARG A 271 16.87 -10.76 2.08
C ARG A 271 15.82 -11.48 2.92
N SER A 272 15.48 -10.95 4.09
CA SER A 272 14.44 -11.52 4.94
C SER A 272 13.11 -11.68 4.21
N ARG A 273 12.73 -10.73 3.34
CA ARG A 273 11.50 -10.84 2.52
C ARG A 273 11.62 -11.91 1.46
N LEU A 274 12.76 -12.02 0.78
CA LEU A 274 13.01 -13.09 -0.18
C LEU A 274 12.91 -14.47 0.48
N ASP A 275 13.47 -14.63 1.67
CA ASP A 275 13.42 -15.87 2.45
C ASP A 275 12.00 -16.31 2.79
N HIS A 276 11.07 -15.37 2.89
CA HIS A 276 9.66 -15.69 3.12
C HIS A 276 8.88 -15.92 1.80
N VAL A 277 9.20 -15.17 0.75
CA VAL A 277 8.42 -15.16 -0.49
C VAL A 277 8.82 -16.30 -1.44
N LEU A 278 10.10 -16.59 -1.55
CA LEU A 278 10.61 -17.58 -2.52
C LEU A 278 10.09 -18.99 -2.28
N PRO A 279 10.02 -19.51 -1.03
CA PRO A 279 9.38 -20.80 -0.76
C PRO A 279 7.91 -20.84 -1.17
N LEU A 280 7.17 -19.74 -1.01
CA LEU A 280 5.76 -19.66 -1.41
C LEU A 280 5.62 -19.67 -2.94
N ILE A 281 6.54 -19.00 -3.66
CA ILE A 281 6.57 -19.06 -5.13
C ILE A 281 6.91 -20.47 -5.61
N LEU A 282 7.88 -21.15 -5.00
CA LEU A 282 8.24 -22.53 -5.30
C LEU A 282 7.03 -23.45 -5.13
N GLU A 283 6.32 -23.35 -4.00
CA GLU A 283 5.12 -24.13 -3.73
C GLU A 283 4.02 -23.86 -4.76
N ALA A 284 3.76 -22.59 -5.09
CA ALA A 284 2.75 -22.20 -6.08
C ALA A 284 3.14 -22.67 -7.49
N ALA A 285 4.42 -22.53 -7.84
CA ALA A 285 4.96 -22.97 -9.14
C ALA A 285 4.84 -24.49 -9.30
N ALA A 286 5.21 -25.28 -8.28
CA ALA A 286 5.10 -26.74 -8.32
C ALA A 286 3.65 -27.22 -8.56
N LYS A 287 2.65 -26.43 -8.14
CA LYS A 287 1.22 -26.70 -8.33
C LYS A 287 0.66 -26.12 -9.64
N SER A 288 1.44 -25.39 -10.41
CA SER A 288 0.98 -24.70 -11.61
C SER A 288 0.96 -25.64 -12.84
N VAL A 289 0.37 -25.16 -13.94
CA VAL A 289 0.29 -25.91 -15.22
C VAL A 289 1.65 -26.10 -15.91
N ALA A 290 2.66 -25.29 -15.55
CA ALA A 290 4.01 -25.36 -16.10
C ALA A 290 5.03 -24.97 -15.01
N PRO A 291 5.38 -25.91 -14.11
CA PRO A 291 6.15 -25.60 -12.90
C PRO A 291 7.50 -24.92 -13.14
N GLU A 292 8.30 -25.44 -14.05
CA GLU A 292 9.64 -24.92 -14.35
C GLU A 292 9.58 -23.54 -15.00
N ALA A 293 8.68 -23.38 -15.98
CA ALA A 293 8.47 -22.10 -16.64
C ALA A 293 7.95 -21.03 -15.64
N ALA A 294 7.02 -21.43 -14.78
CA ALA A 294 6.50 -20.56 -13.72
C ALA A 294 7.62 -20.09 -12.80
N MET A 295 8.47 -21.00 -12.34
CA MET A 295 9.56 -20.66 -11.43
C MET A 295 10.63 -19.79 -12.11
N THR A 296 11.12 -20.20 -13.29
CA THR A 296 12.14 -19.44 -14.02
C THR A 296 11.70 -18.02 -14.35
N ARG A 297 10.45 -17.85 -14.82
CA ARG A 297 9.89 -16.52 -15.10
C ARG A 297 9.67 -15.71 -13.82
N SER A 298 9.29 -16.36 -12.71
CA SER A 298 9.18 -15.70 -11.41
C SER A 298 10.53 -15.19 -10.89
N LEU A 299 11.65 -15.92 -11.12
CA LEU A 299 13.00 -15.44 -10.80
C LEU A 299 13.36 -14.20 -11.60
N GLY A 300 13.06 -14.16 -12.90
CA GLY A 300 13.25 -12.98 -13.75
C GLY A 300 12.45 -11.77 -13.23
N LEU A 301 11.20 -11.97 -12.86
CA LEU A 301 10.38 -10.92 -12.28
C LEU A 301 10.91 -10.46 -10.91
N LEU A 302 11.30 -11.39 -10.03
CA LEU A 302 11.92 -11.06 -8.75
C LEU A 302 13.17 -10.20 -8.93
N HIS A 303 14.00 -10.52 -9.91
CA HIS A 303 15.18 -9.73 -10.25
C HIS A 303 14.83 -8.29 -10.66
N ALA A 304 13.80 -8.12 -11.50
CA ALA A 304 13.35 -6.82 -11.99
C ALA A 304 12.76 -5.95 -10.86
N ILE A 305 12.04 -6.56 -9.90
CA ILE A 305 11.38 -5.83 -8.79
C ILE A 305 12.20 -5.77 -7.52
N ALA A 306 13.35 -6.42 -7.45
CA ALA A 306 14.13 -6.61 -6.23
C ALA A 306 14.54 -5.29 -5.55
N LYS A 307 14.81 -4.24 -6.32
CA LYS A 307 15.10 -2.90 -5.82
C LYS A 307 13.86 -2.16 -5.29
N ARG A 308 12.66 -2.68 -5.54
CA ARG A 308 11.38 -2.09 -5.14
C ARG A 308 10.75 -2.92 -4.02
N THR A 309 11.19 -2.69 -2.80
CA THR A 309 10.80 -3.46 -1.59
C THR A 309 9.30 -3.60 -1.35
N SER A 310 8.50 -2.65 -1.88
CA SER A 310 7.04 -2.66 -1.78
C SER A 310 6.38 -3.84 -2.48
N TYR A 311 6.91 -4.28 -3.63
CA TYR A 311 6.36 -5.43 -4.34
C TYR A 311 6.67 -6.77 -3.66
N LEU A 312 7.76 -6.84 -2.90
CA LEU A 312 8.09 -8.02 -2.09
C LEU A 312 7.19 -8.10 -0.84
N ALA A 313 6.90 -6.97 -0.18
CA ALA A 313 6.00 -6.93 0.97
C ALA A 313 4.56 -7.35 0.62
N LEU A 314 4.10 -7.03 -0.58
CA LEU A 314 2.77 -7.36 -1.07
C LEU A 314 2.47 -8.86 -1.08
N ARG A 315 3.46 -9.69 -1.37
CA ARG A 315 3.32 -11.14 -1.49
C ARG A 315 3.14 -11.83 -0.15
N GLU A 316 3.65 -11.25 0.93
CA GLU A 316 3.41 -11.74 2.30
C GLU A 316 1.96 -11.49 2.75
N GLU A 317 1.35 -10.41 2.27
CA GLU A 317 0.04 -9.95 2.72
C GLU A 317 -1.14 -10.62 2.00
N LYS A 318 -0.93 -11.11 0.75
CA LYS A 318 -2.02 -11.65 -0.09
C LYS A 318 -1.63 -12.95 -0.81
N PRO A 319 -1.79 -14.13 -0.17
CA PRO A 319 -1.47 -15.41 -0.80
C PRO A 319 -2.23 -15.68 -2.12
N VAL A 320 -3.48 -15.22 -2.21
CA VAL A 320 -4.30 -15.35 -3.43
C VAL A 320 -3.69 -14.57 -4.60
N ALA A 321 -3.09 -13.43 -4.33
CA ALA A 321 -2.43 -12.62 -5.34
C ALA A 321 -1.13 -13.28 -5.83
N LEU A 322 -0.40 -13.93 -4.94
CA LEU A 322 0.77 -14.72 -5.31
C LEU A 322 0.41 -15.88 -6.24
N GLN A 323 -0.66 -16.63 -5.90
CA GLN A 323 -1.12 -17.71 -6.76
C GLN A 323 -1.51 -17.20 -8.14
N ARG A 324 -2.28 -16.11 -8.23
CA ARG A 324 -2.64 -15.49 -9.52
C ARG A 324 -1.41 -15.09 -10.34
N LEU A 325 -0.40 -14.49 -9.69
CA LEU A 325 0.84 -14.13 -10.37
C LEU A 325 1.53 -15.35 -10.96
N VAL A 326 1.71 -16.40 -10.16
CA VAL A 326 2.33 -17.66 -10.61
C VAL A 326 1.51 -18.28 -11.74
N ASP A 327 0.18 -18.26 -11.67
CA ASP A 327 -0.70 -18.77 -12.72
C ASP A 327 -0.57 -17.97 -14.03
N VAL A 328 -0.44 -16.65 -13.97
CA VAL A 328 -0.22 -15.80 -15.14
C VAL A 328 1.14 -16.11 -15.79
N VAL A 329 2.22 -16.13 -15.01
CA VAL A 329 3.58 -16.36 -15.57
C VAL A 329 3.76 -17.80 -16.02
N ALA A 330 3.07 -18.78 -15.43
CA ALA A 330 3.04 -20.17 -15.88
C ALA A 330 2.43 -20.28 -17.27
N ARG A 331 1.31 -19.61 -17.52
CA ARG A 331 0.52 -19.74 -18.75
C ARG A 331 1.00 -18.88 -19.90
N SER A 332 1.63 -17.73 -19.63
CA SER A 332 1.99 -16.75 -20.67
C SER A 332 3.38 -16.16 -20.47
N ALA A 333 4.29 -16.48 -21.42
CA ALA A 333 5.60 -15.84 -21.50
C ALA A 333 5.47 -14.34 -21.75
N TRP A 334 4.58 -13.96 -22.67
CA TRP A 334 4.35 -12.57 -23.06
C TRP A 334 3.89 -11.72 -21.86
N LEU A 335 2.91 -12.19 -21.06
CA LEU A 335 2.48 -11.47 -19.86
C LEU A 335 3.60 -11.40 -18.82
N SER A 336 4.42 -12.43 -18.70
CA SER A 336 5.58 -12.41 -17.80
C SER A 336 6.59 -11.34 -18.22
N GLU A 337 6.90 -11.22 -19.50
CA GLU A 337 7.78 -10.18 -20.04
C GLU A 337 7.21 -8.79 -19.80
N ARG A 338 5.91 -8.59 -20.02
CA ARG A 338 5.24 -7.33 -19.72
C ARG A 338 5.34 -6.94 -18.24
N LEU A 339 5.24 -7.90 -17.32
CA LEU A 339 5.40 -7.65 -15.88
C LEU A 339 6.84 -7.29 -15.51
N VAL A 340 7.83 -7.85 -16.20
CA VAL A 340 9.24 -7.52 -16.00
C VAL A 340 9.56 -6.10 -16.51
N GLU A 341 9.05 -5.73 -17.69
CA GLU A 341 9.24 -4.42 -18.29
C GLU A 341 8.47 -3.32 -17.55
N HIS A 342 7.26 -3.64 -17.12
CA HIS A 342 6.32 -2.71 -16.48
C HIS A 342 5.80 -3.24 -15.14
N PRO A 343 6.62 -3.23 -14.08
CA PRO A 343 6.25 -3.79 -12.77
C PRO A 343 4.99 -3.18 -12.14
N LEU A 344 4.56 -1.98 -12.56
CA LEU A 344 3.29 -1.37 -12.14
C LEU A 344 2.07 -2.23 -12.51
N LEU A 345 2.17 -3.08 -13.54
CA LEU A 345 1.12 -4.03 -13.91
C LEU A 345 0.87 -5.11 -12.85
N LEU A 346 1.80 -5.32 -11.92
CA LEU A 346 1.56 -6.17 -10.74
C LEU A 346 0.36 -5.69 -9.94
N ASP A 347 0.10 -4.39 -9.91
CA ASP A 347 -1.03 -3.83 -9.21
C ASP A 347 -2.37 -4.27 -9.82
N GLU A 348 -2.41 -4.51 -11.14
CA GLU A 348 -3.60 -5.05 -11.81
C GLU A 348 -3.92 -6.49 -11.41
N LEU A 349 -2.88 -7.29 -11.06
CA LEU A 349 -3.07 -8.64 -10.52
C LEU A 349 -3.64 -8.64 -9.10
N LEU A 350 -3.45 -7.55 -8.37
CA LEU A 350 -3.71 -7.41 -6.94
C LEU A 350 -5.03 -6.73 -6.64
N ASP A 351 -5.55 -5.98 -7.62
CA ASP A 351 -6.82 -5.28 -7.49
C ASP A 351 -7.97 -6.31 -7.61
N HIS A 352 -8.75 -6.46 -6.54
CA HIS A 352 -9.94 -7.33 -6.54
C HIS A 352 -11.01 -6.87 -7.53
N ARG A 353 -10.91 -5.62 -8.02
CA ARG A 353 -11.79 -5.04 -9.03
C ARG A 353 -11.50 -5.51 -10.46
N VAL A 354 -10.45 -6.33 -10.65
CA VAL A 354 -10.18 -6.99 -11.95
C VAL A 354 -11.35 -7.88 -12.42
N ALA A 355 -12.24 -8.27 -11.50
CA ALA A 355 -13.53 -8.90 -11.83
C ALA A 355 -14.60 -7.90 -12.31
N GLN A 356 -14.32 -6.59 -12.32
CA GLN A 356 -15.25 -5.61 -12.91
C GLN A 356 -15.20 -5.68 -14.42
N ALA A 357 -16.36 -5.49 -15.05
CA ALA A 357 -16.48 -5.43 -16.50
C ALA A 357 -15.45 -4.43 -17.09
N PHE A 358 -14.95 -4.74 -18.27
CA PHE A 358 -14.08 -3.83 -19.01
C PHE A 358 -14.80 -2.47 -19.20
N PRO A 359 -14.09 -1.33 -19.07
CA PRO A 359 -14.69 -0.02 -19.21
C PRO A 359 -15.39 0.13 -20.57
N ASP A 360 -16.64 0.64 -20.57
CA ASP A 360 -17.34 0.99 -21.79
C ASP A 360 -16.66 2.19 -22.49
N ARG A 361 -17.10 2.50 -23.71
CA ARG A 361 -16.51 3.60 -24.50
C ARG A 361 -16.53 4.92 -23.74
N MET A 362 -17.62 5.25 -23.07
CA MET A 362 -17.77 6.50 -22.32
C MET A 362 -16.80 6.57 -21.12
N GLN A 363 -16.56 5.44 -20.48
CA GLN A 363 -15.58 5.34 -19.38
C GLN A 363 -14.16 5.45 -19.90
N LEU A 364 -13.84 4.85 -21.05
CA LEU A 364 -12.53 5.01 -21.71
C LEU A 364 -12.27 6.47 -22.09
N ASP A 365 -13.24 7.15 -22.68
CA ASP A 365 -13.14 8.56 -23.05
C ASP A 365 -12.93 9.46 -21.82
N ARG A 366 -13.60 9.17 -20.70
CA ARG A 366 -13.39 9.89 -19.43
C ARG A 366 -11.97 9.70 -18.89
N LEU A 367 -11.46 8.47 -18.91
CA LEU A 367 -10.10 8.17 -18.46
C LEU A 367 -9.06 8.90 -19.33
N ALA A 368 -9.26 8.91 -20.63
CA ALA A 368 -8.40 9.62 -21.55
C ALA A 368 -8.45 11.15 -21.34
N THR A 369 -9.67 11.70 -21.14
CA THR A 369 -9.84 13.14 -20.84
C THR A 369 -9.13 13.53 -19.55
N GLN A 370 -9.11 12.67 -18.51
CA GLN A 370 -8.35 12.93 -17.29
C GLN A 370 -6.83 12.98 -17.53
N ALA A 371 -6.31 12.14 -18.43
CA ALA A 371 -4.92 12.17 -18.82
C ALA A 371 -4.58 13.43 -19.64
N LEU A 372 -5.48 13.85 -20.54
CA LEU A 372 -5.34 15.07 -21.35
C LEU A 372 -5.44 16.36 -20.51
N ALA A 373 -6.05 16.32 -19.33
CA ALA A 373 -6.14 17.48 -18.43
C ALA A 373 -4.82 17.76 -17.68
N ILE A 374 -3.76 17.01 -17.94
CA ILE A 374 -2.41 17.25 -17.39
C ILE A 374 -1.73 18.30 -18.28
N ASP A 375 -1.30 19.40 -17.69
CA ASP A 375 -0.69 20.52 -18.43
C ASP A 375 0.63 20.17 -19.13
N ASP A 376 1.39 19.21 -18.60
CA ASP A 376 2.66 18.72 -19.15
C ASP A 376 2.41 17.62 -20.19
N THR A 377 2.80 17.86 -21.44
CA THR A 377 2.59 16.93 -22.56
C THR A 377 3.29 15.58 -22.35
N GLU A 378 4.47 15.56 -21.77
CA GLU A 378 5.21 14.32 -21.49
C GLU A 378 4.50 13.50 -20.42
N GLN A 379 4.01 14.15 -19.36
CA GLN A 379 3.23 13.49 -18.32
C GLN A 379 1.87 13.00 -18.84
N ALA A 380 1.21 13.76 -19.71
CA ALA A 380 -0.04 13.34 -20.35
C ALA A 380 0.16 12.09 -21.23
N LEU A 381 1.22 12.06 -22.05
CA LEU A 381 1.60 10.88 -22.85
C LEU A 381 1.94 9.68 -21.97
N THR A 382 2.64 9.90 -20.88
CA THR A 382 2.96 8.86 -19.90
C THR A 382 1.67 8.28 -19.29
N ALA A 383 0.72 9.11 -18.89
CA ALA A 383 -0.55 8.69 -18.33
C ALA A 383 -1.41 7.89 -19.33
N LEU A 384 -1.47 8.34 -20.61
CA LEU A 384 -2.15 7.60 -21.70
C LEU A 384 -1.49 6.24 -21.94
N ASN A 385 -0.16 6.16 -21.94
CA ASN A 385 0.56 4.90 -22.12
C ASN A 385 0.34 3.94 -20.94
N GLU A 386 0.34 4.44 -19.70
CA GLU A 386 0.01 3.65 -18.51
C GLU A 386 -1.44 3.11 -18.59
N MET A 387 -2.40 3.95 -18.97
CA MET A 387 -3.79 3.54 -19.21
C MET A 387 -3.86 2.41 -20.25
N ARG A 388 -3.19 2.57 -21.40
CA ARG A 388 -3.13 1.57 -22.46
C ARG A 388 -2.54 0.25 -21.96
N GLN A 389 -1.44 0.29 -21.25
CA GLN A 389 -0.75 -0.90 -20.72
C GLN A 389 -1.63 -1.64 -19.70
N SER A 390 -2.20 -0.92 -18.73
CA SER A 390 -3.07 -1.46 -17.70
C SER A 390 -4.29 -2.17 -18.29
N LEU A 391 -5.03 -1.48 -19.18
CA LEU A 391 -6.24 -2.03 -19.80
C LEU A 391 -5.93 -3.19 -20.74
N SER A 392 -4.87 -3.11 -21.56
CA SER A 392 -4.43 -4.23 -22.42
C SER A 392 -4.03 -5.46 -21.59
N PHE A 393 -3.37 -5.26 -20.47
CA PHE A 393 -2.98 -6.34 -19.57
C PHE A 393 -4.22 -7.01 -18.93
N ARG A 394 -5.23 -6.23 -18.52
CA ARG A 394 -6.51 -6.76 -18.01
C ARG A 394 -7.26 -7.57 -19.05
N ILE A 395 -7.35 -7.08 -20.29
CA ILE A 395 -7.98 -7.81 -21.41
C ILE A 395 -7.25 -9.14 -21.63
N ALA A 396 -5.91 -9.13 -21.68
CA ALA A 396 -5.10 -10.33 -21.89
C ALA A 396 -5.31 -11.35 -20.74
N GLN A 397 -5.39 -10.90 -19.49
CA GLN A 397 -5.72 -11.79 -18.36
C GLN A 397 -7.11 -12.40 -18.49
N ALA A 398 -8.13 -11.60 -18.78
CA ALA A 398 -9.50 -12.08 -18.92
C ALA A 398 -9.61 -13.15 -20.03
N THR A 399 -8.87 -12.97 -21.12
CA THR A 399 -8.77 -13.96 -22.20
C THR A 399 -8.03 -15.20 -21.75
N LEU A 400 -6.88 -15.06 -21.10
CA LEU A 400 -6.04 -16.17 -20.63
C LEU A 400 -6.79 -17.09 -19.65
N PHE A 401 -7.60 -16.51 -18.76
CA PHE A 401 -8.40 -17.24 -17.77
C PHE A 401 -9.80 -17.58 -18.27
N GLN A 402 -10.07 -17.47 -19.56
CA GLN A 402 -11.32 -17.82 -20.21
C GLN A 402 -12.57 -17.10 -19.61
N GLN A 403 -12.37 -15.91 -19.07
CA GLN A 403 -13.45 -15.07 -18.53
C GLN A 403 -14.20 -14.36 -19.65
N GLN A 404 -13.59 -14.23 -20.83
CA GLN A 404 -14.20 -13.68 -22.06
C GLN A 404 -13.63 -14.36 -23.30
N ALA A 405 -14.39 -14.25 -24.43
CA ALA A 405 -13.98 -14.78 -25.71
C ALA A 405 -12.87 -13.92 -26.36
N ALA A 406 -12.00 -14.52 -27.17
CA ALA A 406 -10.98 -13.76 -27.90
C ALA A 406 -11.54 -12.71 -28.86
N SER A 407 -12.73 -12.94 -29.44
CA SER A 407 -13.44 -11.95 -30.27
C SER A 407 -13.85 -10.72 -29.47
N GLU A 408 -14.31 -10.89 -28.25
CA GLU A 408 -14.64 -9.78 -27.35
C GLU A 408 -13.38 -8.99 -26.97
N SER A 409 -12.29 -9.69 -26.68
CA SER A 409 -11.00 -9.07 -26.40
C SER A 409 -10.49 -8.23 -27.57
N ALA A 410 -10.68 -8.71 -28.80
CA ALA A 410 -10.32 -7.95 -30.01
C ALA A 410 -11.12 -6.65 -30.15
N VAL A 411 -12.42 -6.69 -29.87
CA VAL A 411 -13.29 -5.49 -29.88
C VAL A 411 -12.84 -4.50 -28.81
N GLN A 412 -12.54 -4.97 -27.59
CA GLN A 412 -12.07 -4.13 -26.48
C GLN A 412 -10.71 -3.49 -26.79
N LEU A 413 -9.78 -4.24 -27.39
CA LEU A 413 -8.47 -3.73 -27.81
C LEU A 413 -8.61 -2.69 -28.92
N ALA A 414 -9.51 -2.88 -29.88
CA ALA A 414 -9.78 -1.91 -30.94
C ALA A 414 -10.36 -0.60 -30.35
N ALA A 415 -11.35 -0.69 -29.47
CA ALA A 415 -11.92 0.47 -28.80
C ALA A 415 -10.86 1.25 -27.97
N LEU A 416 -10.00 0.53 -27.26
CA LEU A 416 -8.88 1.14 -26.51
C LEU A 416 -7.90 1.84 -27.47
N ALA A 417 -7.53 1.19 -28.56
CA ALA A 417 -6.62 1.76 -29.55
C ALA A 417 -7.18 3.06 -30.17
N GLU A 418 -8.46 3.07 -30.52
CA GLU A 418 -9.13 4.26 -31.06
C GLU A 418 -9.07 5.43 -30.06
N VAL A 419 -9.40 5.20 -28.78
CA VAL A 419 -9.38 6.25 -27.75
C VAL A 419 -7.99 6.79 -27.56
N ILE A 420 -6.97 5.92 -27.48
CA ILE A 420 -5.57 6.33 -27.33
C ILE A 420 -5.09 7.15 -28.55
N LEU A 421 -5.37 6.67 -29.76
CA LEU A 421 -4.97 7.37 -30.99
C LEU A 421 -5.62 8.75 -31.09
N GLN A 422 -6.92 8.84 -30.79
CA GLN A 422 -7.63 10.12 -30.77
C GLN A 422 -7.00 11.08 -29.74
N SER A 423 -6.70 10.60 -28.54
CA SER A 423 -6.08 11.39 -27.47
C SER A 423 -4.70 11.90 -27.83
N VAL A 424 -3.85 11.04 -28.42
CA VAL A 424 -2.51 11.42 -28.89
C VAL A 424 -2.61 12.43 -30.04
N PHE A 425 -3.57 12.27 -30.93
CA PHE A 425 -3.82 13.23 -32.02
C PHE A 425 -4.19 14.61 -31.47
N GLU A 426 -5.10 14.68 -30.49
CA GLU A 426 -5.48 15.97 -29.85
C GLU A 426 -4.28 16.63 -29.14
N LEU A 427 -3.43 15.86 -28.45
CA LEU A 427 -2.19 16.39 -27.85
C LEU A 427 -1.24 16.95 -28.92
N ALA A 428 -0.99 16.20 -30.00
CA ALA A 428 -0.12 16.65 -31.08
C ALA A 428 -0.66 17.91 -31.78
N LYS A 429 -2.00 17.95 -31.99
CA LYS A 429 -2.65 19.13 -32.56
C LYS A 429 -2.50 20.36 -31.67
N ALA A 430 -2.74 20.21 -30.35
CA ALA A 430 -2.59 21.29 -29.38
C ALA A 430 -1.14 21.80 -29.34
N GLU A 431 -0.16 20.92 -29.35
CA GLU A 431 1.27 21.27 -29.38
C GLU A 431 1.65 22.07 -30.65
N ILE A 432 1.22 21.59 -31.83
CA ILE A 432 1.47 22.28 -33.11
C ILE A 432 0.78 23.65 -33.13
N GLN A 433 -0.46 23.74 -32.65
CA GLN A 433 -1.19 25.01 -32.57
C GLN A 433 -0.53 26.00 -31.60
N SER A 434 0.04 25.52 -30.49
CA SER A 434 0.77 26.39 -29.54
C SER A 434 2.05 26.97 -30.15
N GLN A 435 2.72 26.21 -31.04
CA GLN A 435 3.98 26.62 -31.66
C GLN A 435 3.82 27.46 -32.93
N HIS A 436 2.78 27.21 -33.73
CA HIS A 436 2.61 27.78 -35.05
C HIS A 436 1.35 28.61 -35.26
N GLY A 437 0.49 28.68 -34.25
CA GLY A 437 -0.81 29.34 -34.36
C GLY A 437 -1.88 28.46 -35.06
N THR A 438 -3.14 28.94 -35.07
CA THR A 438 -4.28 28.25 -35.73
C THR A 438 -4.31 28.55 -37.20
#